data_fa31d2f4a967ef2279eb618ed6f7b69a
#
_entry.id   fa31d2f4a967ef2279eb618ed6f7b69a
#
_cell.length_a   1.000
_cell.length_b   1.000
_cell.length_c   1.000
_cell.angle_alpha   90.00
_cell.angle_beta   90.00
_cell.angle_gamma   90.00
#
_symmetry.space_group_name_H-M   'P 1'
#
loop_
_entity.id
_entity.type
_entity.pdbx_description
1 polymer ?
#
loop_
_entity_poly.entity_id
_entity_poly.type
_entity_poly.pdbx_seq_one_letter_code
_entity_poly.pdbx_strand_id
1 'polypeptide(L)'
;DYGYENWTWRAISSYADKKDLVICISSSGESKNIIKAAKFAKKIGCKVVTLTGFNKKNNVKKIGHVNLWTDSNNYNFIEMTHHTWLLSIVDMIAKAKF
;
A
#
# COMPACT_ATOMS: atom_id res chain seq x y z
N ASP A 1 22.50 9.48 -4.22
CA ASP A 1 21.97 8.32 -3.52
C ASP A 1 20.88 8.73 -2.52
N TYR A 2 19.73 8.17 -2.65
CA TYR A 2 18.57 8.56 -1.84
C TYR A 2 18.31 7.60 -0.69
N GLY A 3 19.03 6.51 -0.61
CA GLY A 3 18.79 5.45 0.36
C GLY A 3 17.54 4.63 0.01
N TYR A 4 17.48 3.43 0.58
CA TYR A 4 16.39 2.50 0.29
C TYR A 4 15.02 3.05 0.72
N GLU A 5 14.93 3.66 1.89
CA GLU A 5 13.65 4.14 2.41
C GLU A 5 13.05 5.30 1.63
N ASN A 6 13.86 5.98 0.80
CA ASN A 6 13.40 7.10 -0.02
C ASN A 6 13.11 6.69 -1.47
N TRP A 7 13.52 5.49 -1.87
CA TRP A 7 13.42 5.07 -3.27
C TRP A 7 11.96 5.01 -3.74
N THR A 8 11.09 4.45 -2.94
CA THR A 8 9.70 4.22 -3.34
C THR A 8 8.94 5.53 -3.54
N TRP A 9 9.07 6.48 -2.62
CA TRP A 9 8.36 7.75 -2.79
C TRP A 9 8.91 8.57 -3.95
N ARG A 10 10.20 8.44 -4.26
CA ARG A 10 10.77 9.10 -5.42
C ARG A 10 10.25 8.51 -6.72
N ALA A 11 10.06 7.20 -6.78
CA ALA A 11 9.43 6.56 -7.92
C ALA A 11 7.99 7.10 -8.10
N ILE A 12 7.24 7.21 -7.01
CA ILE A 12 5.89 7.76 -7.06
C ILE A 12 5.92 9.20 -7.55
N SER A 13 6.84 10.03 -7.05
CA SER A 13 6.93 11.43 -7.47
C SER A 13 7.25 11.58 -8.96
N SER A 14 7.94 10.59 -9.55
CA SER A 14 8.32 10.64 -10.96
C SER A 14 7.22 10.15 -11.90
N TYR A 15 6.37 9.23 -11.46
CA TYR A 15 5.44 8.53 -12.36
C TYR A 15 3.96 8.65 -11.99
N ALA A 16 3.66 8.88 -10.72
CA ALA A 16 2.27 8.93 -10.28
C ALA A 16 1.68 10.33 -10.43
N ASP A 17 0.37 10.38 -10.67
CA ASP A 17 -0.35 11.63 -10.63
C ASP A 17 -1.64 11.45 -9.82
N LYS A 18 -2.35 12.54 -9.56
CA LYS A 18 -3.51 12.55 -8.65
C LYS A 18 -4.67 11.64 -9.07
N LYS A 19 -4.67 11.14 -10.32
CA LYS A 19 -5.71 10.21 -10.79
C LYS A 19 -5.35 8.77 -10.53
N ASP A 20 -4.13 8.50 -10.08
CA ASP A 20 -3.66 7.14 -9.89
C ASP A 20 -4.15 6.56 -8.57
N LEU A 21 -4.30 5.25 -8.56
CA LEU A 21 -4.49 4.47 -7.35
C LEU A 21 -3.15 3.90 -6.94
N VAL A 22 -2.76 4.15 -5.69
CA VAL A 22 -1.52 3.63 -5.14
C VAL A 22 -1.86 2.56 -4.10
N ILE A 23 -1.32 1.37 -4.29
CA ILE A 23 -1.52 0.26 -3.36
C ILE A 23 -0.21 0.04 -2.62
N CYS A 24 -0.23 0.21 -1.30
CA CYS A 24 0.92 0.08 -0.43
C CYS A 24 0.80 -1.20 0.37
N ILE A 25 1.77 -2.10 0.21
CA ILE A 25 1.77 -3.40 0.88
C ILE A 25 2.93 -3.46 1.86
N SER A 26 2.63 -3.70 3.12
CA SER A 26 3.63 -3.90 4.16
C SER A 26 3.08 -4.87 5.18
N SER A 27 3.66 -6.07 5.27
CA SER A 27 3.17 -7.09 6.20
C SER A 27 3.13 -6.59 7.63
N SER A 28 4.18 -5.93 8.10
CA SER A 28 4.24 -5.37 9.46
C SER A 28 3.46 -4.06 9.59
N GLY A 29 3.29 -3.34 8.49
CA GLY A 29 2.74 -1.99 8.53
C GLY A 29 3.67 -0.94 9.12
N GLU A 30 4.97 -1.27 9.26
CA GLU A 30 5.96 -0.37 9.88
C GLU A 30 7.15 -0.06 8.97
N SER A 31 7.09 -0.46 7.71
CA SER A 31 8.16 -0.20 6.75
C SER A 31 8.27 1.30 6.48
N LYS A 32 9.44 1.88 6.78
CA LYS A 32 9.66 3.33 6.64
C LYS A 32 9.50 3.82 5.21
N ASN A 33 9.99 3.05 4.24
CA ASN A 33 9.86 3.44 2.84
C ASN A 33 8.41 3.41 2.38
N ILE A 34 7.62 2.45 2.84
CA ILE A 34 6.20 2.37 2.51
C ILE A 34 5.42 3.49 3.20
N ILE A 35 5.74 3.81 4.45
CA ILE A 35 5.11 4.92 5.17
C ILE A 35 5.34 6.24 4.41
N LYS A 36 6.58 6.52 4.01
CA LYS A 36 6.89 7.71 3.22
C LYS A 36 6.16 7.73 1.89
N ALA A 37 6.16 6.61 1.19
CA ALA A 37 5.49 6.49 -0.10
C ALA A 37 3.99 6.73 0.01
N ALA A 38 3.34 6.13 1.00
CA ALA A 38 1.91 6.30 1.23
C ALA A 38 1.55 7.75 1.55
N LYS A 39 2.32 8.37 2.44
CA LYS A 39 2.12 9.78 2.79
C LYS A 39 2.29 10.70 1.59
N PHE A 40 3.32 10.45 0.78
CA PHE A 40 3.57 11.26 -0.41
C PHE A 40 2.46 11.09 -1.45
N ALA A 41 2.05 9.84 -1.71
CA ALA A 41 0.97 9.57 -2.65
C ALA A 41 -0.31 10.30 -2.24
N LYS A 42 -0.63 10.26 -0.95
CA LYS A 42 -1.80 10.96 -0.41
C LYS A 42 -1.66 12.47 -0.57
N LYS A 43 -0.45 13.00 -0.34
CA LYS A 43 -0.18 14.44 -0.46
C LYS A 43 -0.40 14.96 -1.87
N ILE A 44 -0.04 14.19 -2.89
CA ILE A 44 -0.23 14.60 -4.29
C ILE A 44 -1.63 14.29 -4.83
N GLY A 45 -2.50 13.75 -3.99
CA GLY A 45 -3.90 13.56 -4.34
C GLY A 45 -4.27 12.16 -4.87
N CYS A 46 -3.36 11.21 -4.83
CA CYS A 46 -3.68 9.83 -5.21
C CYS A 46 -4.62 9.19 -4.19
N LYS A 47 -5.43 8.25 -4.63
CA LYS A 47 -6.15 7.36 -3.72
C LYS A 47 -5.18 6.29 -3.25
N VAL A 48 -5.18 6.01 -1.96
CA VAL A 48 -4.22 5.08 -1.35
C VAL A 48 -4.96 3.94 -0.67
N VAL A 49 -4.61 2.72 -1.06
CA VAL A 49 -5.08 1.49 -0.41
C VAL A 49 -3.88 0.86 0.28
N THR A 50 -4.03 0.47 1.53
CA THR A 50 -2.97 -0.21 2.27
C THR A 50 -3.36 -1.65 2.57
N LEU A 51 -2.38 -2.55 2.48
CA LEU A 51 -2.52 -3.95 2.86
C LEU A 51 -1.46 -4.24 3.92
N THR A 52 -1.91 -4.53 5.14
CA THR A 52 -1.01 -4.72 6.28
C THR A 52 -1.42 -5.96 7.11
N GLY A 53 -0.63 -6.26 8.13
CA GLY A 53 -0.91 -7.32 9.08
C GLY A 53 -0.33 -6.99 10.45
N PHE A 54 -0.04 -8.00 11.24
CA PHE A 54 0.53 -7.88 12.58
C PHE A 54 -0.30 -6.96 13.49
N ASN A 55 0.26 -5.84 13.90
CA ASN A 55 -0.40 -4.94 14.85
C ASN A 55 -1.58 -4.23 14.20
N LYS A 56 -2.73 -4.31 14.83
CA LYS A 56 -3.96 -3.64 14.36
C LYS A 56 -3.79 -2.12 14.25
N LYS A 57 -2.87 -1.55 15.02
CA LYS A 57 -2.60 -0.11 15.05
C LYS A 57 -1.34 0.27 14.28
N ASN A 58 -0.93 -0.54 13.31
CA ASN A 58 0.29 -0.25 12.56
C ASN A 58 0.20 1.08 11.81
N ASN A 59 1.36 1.68 11.54
CA ASN A 59 1.44 3.04 11.01
C ASN A 59 1.00 3.16 9.55
N VAL A 60 1.27 2.15 8.73
CA VAL A 60 0.84 2.17 7.33
C VAL A 60 -0.68 2.15 7.23
N LYS A 61 -1.32 1.33 8.06
CA LYS A 61 -2.78 1.22 8.10
C LYS A 61 -3.46 2.57 8.36
N LYS A 62 -2.83 3.44 9.14
CA LYS A 62 -3.40 4.74 9.50
C LYS A 62 -3.42 5.75 8.36
N ILE A 63 -2.69 5.49 7.28
CA ILE A 63 -2.47 6.47 6.22
C ILE A 63 -3.47 6.34 5.08
N GLY A 64 -3.83 5.12 4.70
CA GLY A 64 -4.62 4.87 3.50
C GLY A 64 -6.06 5.34 3.60
N HIS A 65 -6.67 5.60 2.47
CA HIS A 65 -8.11 5.86 2.37
C HIS A 65 -8.90 4.57 2.60
N VAL A 66 -8.38 3.45 2.11
CA VAL A 66 -8.91 2.12 2.37
C VAL A 66 -7.77 1.28 2.93
N ASN A 67 -8.03 0.60 4.04
CA ASN A 67 -6.99 -0.12 4.76
C ASN A 67 -7.45 -1.56 5.02
N LEU A 68 -6.81 -2.50 4.36
CA LEU A 68 -7.10 -3.93 4.48
C LEU A 68 -6.06 -4.55 5.40
N TRP A 69 -6.49 -4.89 6.61
CA TRP A 69 -5.61 -5.43 7.63
C TRP A 69 -5.89 -6.92 7.84
N THR A 70 -4.83 -7.72 7.85
CA THR A 70 -4.91 -9.15 8.08
C THR A 70 -4.60 -9.45 9.54
N ASP A 71 -5.57 -10.02 10.25
CA ASP A 71 -5.42 -10.36 11.67
C ASP A 71 -4.56 -11.63 11.83
N SER A 72 -3.26 -11.45 11.74
CA SER A 72 -2.29 -12.55 11.84
C SER A 72 -0.91 -12.01 12.16
N ASN A 73 -0.11 -12.83 12.82
CA ASN A 73 1.31 -12.60 13.05
C ASN A 73 2.19 -13.55 12.21
N ASN A 74 1.60 -14.23 11.26
CA ASN A 74 2.31 -15.17 10.39
C ASN A 74 2.53 -14.52 9.02
N TYR A 75 3.79 -14.28 8.65
CA TYR A 75 4.14 -13.62 7.39
C TYR A 75 3.57 -14.32 6.18
N ASN A 76 3.67 -15.65 6.11
CA ASN A 76 3.18 -16.39 4.95
C ASN A 76 1.67 -16.22 4.79
N PHE A 77 0.93 -16.30 5.88
CA PHE A 77 -0.52 -16.11 5.86
C PHE A 77 -0.88 -14.69 5.41
N ILE A 78 -0.19 -13.70 5.96
CA ILE A 78 -0.42 -12.30 5.62
C ILE A 78 -0.12 -12.06 4.14
N GLU A 79 1.01 -12.54 3.65
CA GLU A 79 1.40 -12.34 2.25
C GLU A 79 0.43 -13.03 1.28
N MET A 80 -0.01 -14.24 1.61
CA MET A 80 -1.00 -14.94 0.79
C MET A 80 -2.34 -14.21 0.78
N THR A 81 -2.76 -13.69 1.93
CA THR A 81 -3.99 -12.92 2.03
C THR A 81 -3.90 -11.63 1.22
N HIS A 82 -2.78 -10.92 1.33
CA HIS A 82 -2.55 -9.70 0.54
C HIS A 82 -2.55 -9.99 -0.95
N HIS A 83 -1.93 -11.09 -1.36
CA HIS A 83 -1.89 -11.49 -2.75
C HIS A 83 -3.29 -11.76 -3.28
N THR A 84 -4.11 -12.46 -2.52
CA THR A 84 -5.51 -12.73 -2.88
C THR A 84 -6.31 -11.44 -3.02
N TRP A 85 -6.18 -10.53 -2.06
CA TRP A 85 -6.85 -9.24 -2.14
C TRP A 85 -6.39 -8.41 -3.34
N LEU A 86 -5.08 -8.41 -3.60
CA LEU A 86 -4.53 -7.68 -4.74
C LEU A 86 -5.08 -8.20 -6.06
N LEU A 87 -5.13 -9.52 -6.23
CA LEU A 87 -5.70 -10.13 -7.43
C LEU A 87 -7.17 -9.76 -7.58
N SER A 88 -7.92 -9.76 -6.48
CA SER A 88 -9.35 -9.38 -6.49
C SER A 88 -9.54 -7.91 -6.90
N ILE A 89 -8.69 -7.02 -6.38
CA ILE A 89 -8.74 -5.60 -6.73
C ILE A 89 -8.45 -5.40 -8.21
N VAL A 90 -7.42 -6.05 -8.73
CA VAL A 90 -7.06 -5.96 -10.14
C VAL A 90 -8.19 -6.49 -11.02
N ASP A 91 -8.78 -7.62 -10.63
CA ASP A 91 -9.88 -8.22 -11.38
C ASP A 91 -11.11 -7.29 -11.41
N MET A 92 -11.44 -6.67 -10.29
CA MET A 92 -12.55 -5.71 -10.22
C MET A 92 -12.29 -4.48 -11.10
N ILE A 93 -11.07 -3.96 -11.11
CA ILE A 93 -10.71 -2.83 -11.96
C ILE A 93 -10.83 -3.22 -13.44
N ALA A 94 -10.34 -4.38 -13.82
CA ALA A 94 -10.42 -4.87 -15.19
C ALA A 94 -11.88 -4.99 -15.65
N LYS A 95 -12.74 -5.54 -14.80
CA LYS A 95 -14.17 -5.68 -15.11
C LYS A 95 -14.87 -4.33 -15.24
N ALA A 96 -14.48 -3.36 -14.42
CA ALA A 96 -15.08 -2.05 -14.46
C ALA A 96 -14.72 -1.27 -15.75
N LYS A 97 -13.55 -1.55 -16.33
CA LYS A 97 -13.09 -0.87 -17.53
C LYS A 97 -13.56 -1.53 -18.83
N PHE A 98 -13.81 -2.79 -18.77
CA PHE A 98 -14.13 -3.61 -19.94
C PHE A 98 -15.40 -4.39 -19.71
#